data_ee4f959518711a04c5dd3568776e9654
#
_entry.id   ee4f959518711a04c5dd3568776e9654
#
_cell.length_a   1.000
_cell.length_b   1.000
_cell.length_c   1.000
_cell.angle_alpha   90.00
_cell.angle_beta   90.00
_cell.angle_gamma   90.00
#
_symmetry.space_group_name_H-M   'P 1'
#
loop_
_entity.id
_entity.type
_entity.pdbx_description
1 polymer ?
#
loop_
_entity_poly.entity_id
_entity_poly.type
_entity_poly.pdbx_seq_one_letter_code
_entity_poly.pdbx_strand_id
1 'polypeptide(L)'
;MAKEKRKDKSRVVLRTGELQRSNGTYQYSWMDANKKRRYVYARNLDDLRAKEEQIAKDKSDGIKTEARYTIVNELFDLWKVLKRGLKNNTFENYKYMYETFVRPNIGKQRISTLKKSDVKRYYNYLVDERGLKASTIDSIHTVLHQILDMAVDDDYIRNNPSDNVLRELKKSHVFKTEKRRALTRPEQDLFLDYLKNTPKAQNWYPIFAVMVGTGLRVGEVTGLRWCDIDMEEGIIDVNHTLVYYDHRTDDSKKGCYFNVNTTKTPAGNRQVPMLDFVKEAFLMEKERQEMFDLHCEIIIDGYSDFIFINRFGQAQHQSTLNKAIRRIIRDCNDEQLLKDENAEVLLPHFSCHSLRHPNVKPKTKLFQIFLESFKAVLYAPIREWFCIAQ
;
A
#
# COMPACT_ATOMS: atom_id res chain seq x y z
N MET A 1 -51.93 45.53 10.21
CA MET A 1 -51.38 46.11 8.95
C MET A 1 -50.62 45.04 8.20
N ALA A 2 -51.04 44.69 6.98
CA ALA A 2 -50.33 43.74 6.13
C ALA A 2 -49.00 44.39 5.72
N LYS A 3 -47.86 43.75 6.01
CA LYS A 3 -46.55 44.25 5.58
C LYS A 3 -46.49 44.32 4.05
N GLU A 4 -46.26 45.51 3.52
CA GLU A 4 -46.14 45.76 2.08
C GLU A 4 -45.03 44.84 1.49
N LYS A 5 -45.40 44.08 0.44
CA LYS A 5 -44.47 43.11 -0.17
C LYS A 5 -43.34 43.88 -0.90
N ARG A 6 -42.09 43.62 -0.51
CA ARG A 6 -40.92 44.25 -1.18
C ARG A 6 -40.90 43.84 -2.66
N LYS A 7 -40.61 44.79 -3.53
CA LYS A 7 -40.49 44.63 -4.97
C LYS A 7 -39.12 45.06 -5.44
N ASP A 8 -38.64 44.46 -6.52
CA ASP A 8 -37.43 44.91 -7.20
C ASP A 8 -37.70 46.14 -8.10
N LYS A 9 -36.67 46.61 -8.82
CA LYS A 9 -36.81 47.70 -9.78
C LYS A 9 -37.75 47.42 -10.94
N SER A 10 -37.97 46.16 -11.27
CA SER A 10 -38.89 45.66 -12.29
C SER A 10 -40.28 45.38 -11.73
N ARG A 11 -40.61 45.76 -10.48
CA ARG A 11 -41.85 45.53 -9.76
C ARG A 11 -42.18 44.08 -9.45
N VAL A 12 -41.20 43.15 -9.58
CA VAL A 12 -41.37 41.75 -9.19
C VAL A 12 -41.32 41.64 -7.67
N VAL A 13 -42.23 40.83 -7.10
CA VAL A 13 -42.32 40.62 -5.65
C VAL A 13 -41.13 39.75 -5.20
N LEU A 14 -40.35 40.25 -4.24
CA LEU A 14 -39.26 39.55 -3.61
C LEU A 14 -39.76 38.67 -2.46
N ARG A 15 -39.22 37.46 -2.37
CA ARG A 15 -39.47 36.50 -1.28
C ARG A 15 -38.75 36.92 0.00
N THR A 16 -39.08 36.28 1.12
CA THR A 16 -38.37 36.47 2.40
C THR A 16 -36.89 36.06 2.24
N GLY A 17 -35.98 36.97 2.60
CA GLY A 17 -34.54 36.73 2.44
C GLY A 17 -33.98 37.28 1.13
N GLU A 18 -34.79 37.51 0.10
CA GLU A 18 -34.34 38.13 -1.19
C GLU A 18 -34.16 39.65 -1.04
N LEU A 19 -33.17 40.17 -1.73
CA LEU A 19 -32.89 41.62 -1.81
C LEU A 19 -32.23 41.91 -3.18
N GLN A 20 -32.67 43.02 -3.83
CA GLN A 20 -31.94 43.61 -4.94
C GLN A 20 -30.97 44.65 -4.41
N ARG A 21 -29.70 44.51 -4.75
CA ARG A 21 -28.63 45.44 -4.36
C ARG A 21 -28.60 46.65 -5.28
N SER A 22 -27.93 47.74 -4.84
CA SER A 22 -27.78 48.98 -5.60
C SER A 22 -27.14 48.80 -6.97
N ASN A 23 -26.21 47.81 -7.10
CA ASN A 23 -25.53 47.44 -8.33
C ASN A 23 -26.38 46.53 -9.26
N GLY A 24 -27.66 46.35 -8.98
CA GLY A 24 -28.57 45.51 -9.79
C GLY A 24 -28.50 44.03 -9.56
N THR A 25 -27.56 43.53 -8.82
CA THR A 25 -27.47 42.07 -8.49
C THR A 25 -28.47 41.71 -7.40
N TYR A 26 -28.86 40.44 -7.35
CA TYR A 26 -29.78 39.91 -6.33
C TYR A 26 -29.00 39.16 -5.27
N GLN A 27 -29.49 39.21 -4.03
CA GLN A 27 -28.93 38.55 -2.85
C GLN A 27 -30.04 37.79 -2.14
N TYR A 28 -29.75 36.57 -1.72
CA TYR A 28 -30.59 35.81 -0.78
C TYR A 28 -29.81 35.55 0.50
N SER A 29 -30.49 35.71 1.65
CA SER A 29 -29.89 35.46 2.97
C SER A 29 -30.73 34.46 3.76
N TRP A 30 -30.07 33.53 4.42
CA TRP A 30 -30.68 32.53 5.31
C TRP A 30 -29.82 32.28 6.55
N MET A 31 -30.41 31.61 7.54
CA MET A 31 -29.68 31.13 8.71
C MET A 31 -29.28 29.68 8.49
N ASP A 32 -27.99 29.35 8.69
CA ASP A 32 -27.52 27.98 8.69
C ASP A 32 -27.87 27.24 10.01
N ALA A 33 -27.54 25.93 10.11
CA ALA A 33 -27.78 25.12 11.31
C ALA A 33 -27.08 25.66 12.56
N ASN A 34 -25.95 26.38 12.39
CA ASN A 34 -25.19 27.00 13.47
C ASN A 34 -25.67 28.42 13.80
N LYS A 35 -26.88 28.79 13.36
CA LYS A 35 -27.46 30.14 13.53
C LYS A 35 -26.64 31.28 12.93
N LYS A 36 -25.73 30.97 11.99
CA LYS A 36 -24.93 31.96 11.26
C LYS A 36 -25.66 32.40 10.00
N ARG A 37 -25.72 33.71 9.76
CA ARG A 37 -26.35 34.24 8.54
C ARG A 37 -25.44 34.03 7.35
N ARG A 38 -25.97 33.40 6.29
CA ARG A 38 -25.29 33.14 5.02
C ARG A 38 -25.92 33.90 3.88
N TYR A 39 -25.17 34.11 2.82
CA TYR A 39 -25.58 34.88 1.67
C TYR A 39 -25.22 34.18 0.37
N VAL A 40 -26.08 34.33 -0.63
CA VAL A 40 -25.78 33.93 -2.01
C VAL A 40 -26.19 35.05 -2.96
N TYR A 41 -25.48 35.17 -4.05
CA TYR A 41 -25.66 36.25 -5.01
C TYR A 41 -25.93 35.70 -6.41
N ALA A 42 -26.73 36.43 -7.21
CA ALA A 42 -26.97 36.14 -8.61
C ALA A 42 -27.12 37.44 -9.41
N ARG A 43 -26.93 37.34 -10.74
CA ARG A 43 -27.08 38.50 -11.62
C ARG A 43 -28.56 38.80 -11.90
N ASN A 44 -29.41 37.79 -11.97
CA ASN A 44 -30.86 37.88 -12.18
C ASN A 44 -31.60 37.13 -11.08
N LEU A 45 -32.92 37.37 -11.04
CA LEU A 45 -33.79 36.80 -9.99
C LEU A 45 -34.03 35.30 -10.18
N ASP A 46 -34.09 34.81 -11.43
CA ASP A 46 -34.34 33.40 -11.73
C ASP A 46 -33.15 32.54 -11.29
N ASP A 47 -31.92 32.98 -11.58
CA ASP A 47 -30.71 32.32 -11.08
C ASP A 47 -30.64 32.34 -9.55
N LEU A 48 -31.10 33.43 -8.91
CA LEU A 48 -31.16 33.48 -7.45
C LEU A 48 -32.12 32.42 -6.91
N ARG A 49 -33.31 32.33 -7.46
CA ARG A 49 -34.36 31.38 -7.07
C ARG A 49 -33.95 29.93 -7.30
N ALA A 50 -33.25 29.64 -8.39
CA ALA A 50 -32.66 28.31 -8.62
C ALA A 50 -31.65 27.93 -7.51
N LYS A 51 -30.83 28.92 -7.08
CA LYS A 51 -29.93 28.72 -5.94
C LYS A 51 -30.65 28.55 -4.60
N GLU A 52 -31.76 29.27 -4.39
CA GLU A 52 -32.62 29.11 -3.19
C GLU A 52 -33.22 27.71 -3.11
N GLU A 53 -33.78 27.22 -4.21
CA GLU A 53 -34.36 25.88 -4.31
C GLU A 53 -33.28 24.81 -4.02
N GLN A 54 -32.07 24.99 -4.55
CA GLN A 54 -30.96 24.09 -4.23
C GLN A 54 -30.58 24.15 -2.74
N ILE A 55 -30.57 25.36 -2.12
CA ILE A 55 -30.28 25.50 -0.68
C ILE A 55 -31.37 24.85 0.16
N ALA A 56 -32.65 25.02 -0.23
CA ALA A 56 -33.78 24.40 0.45
C ALA A 56 -33.72 22.87 0.36
N LYS A 57 -33.35 22.34 -0.82
CA LYS A 57 -33.16 20.91 -1.03
C LYS A 57 -31.98 20.38 -0.22
N ASP A 58 -30.84 21.08 -0.23
CA ASP A 58 -29.67 20.70 0.56
C ASP A 58 -30.00 20.65 2.05
N LYS A 59 -30.78 21.64 2.54
CA LYS A 59 -31.24 21.68 3.93
C LYS A 59 -32.23 20.56 4.27
N SER A 60 -33.14 20.22 3.35
CA SER A 60 -34.06 19.10 3.50
C SER A 60 -33.33 17.75 3.55
N ASP A 61 -32.29 17.62 2.75
CA ASP A 61 -31.47 16.41 2.67
C ASP A 61 -30.38 16.34 3.76
N GLY A 62 -30.35 17.30 4.69
CA GLY A 62 -29.38 17.35 5.79
C GLY A 62 -27.98 17.82 5.40
N ILE A 63 -27.73 18.19 4.14
CA ILE A 63 -26.39 18.56 3.66
C ILE A 63 -25.84 19.79 4.40
N LYS A 64 -24.61 19.66 4.91
CA LYS A 64 -23.93 20.74 5.63
C LYS A 64 -23.73 21.96 4.75
N THR A 65 -24.12 23.12 5.23
CA THR A 65 -23.94 24.40 4.51
C THR A 65 -22.46 24.69 4.20
N GLU A 66 -21.56 24.20 5.04
CA GLU A 66 -20.10 24.37 4.92
C GLU A 66 -19.54 23.62 3.70
N ALA A 67 -20.19 22.55 3.27
CA ALA A 67 -19.80 21.76 2.08
C ALA A 67 -19.58 22.60 0.82
N ARG A 68 -20.27 23.74 0.71
CA ARG A 68 -20.13 24.69 -0.42
C ARG A 68 -18.75 25.34 -0.49
N TYR A 69 -18.04 25.42 0.63
CA TYR A 69 -16.75 26.09 0.74
C TYR A 69 -15.61 25.11 0.98
N THR A 70 -15.93 23.94 1.53
CA THR A 70 -14.97 22.91 1.87
C THR A 70 -14.33 22.30 0.61
N ILE A 71 -13.00 22.25 0.60
CA ILE A 71 -12.22 21.60 -0.45
C ILE A 71 -11.84 20.18 -0.03
N VAL A 72 -11.53 19.33 -1.00
CA VAL A 72 -11.17 17.92 -0.75
C VAL A 72 -9.93 17.80 0.15
N ASN A 73 -8.98 18.76 0.08
CA ASN A 73 -7.81 18.77 0.94
C ASN A 73 -8.15 18.93 2.43
N GLU A 74 -9.13 19.76 2.77
CA GLU A 74 -9.57 19.93 4.17
C GLU A 74 -10.17 18.63 4.72
N LEU A 75 -10.92 17.90 3.90
CA LEU A 75 -11.46 16.60 4.26
C LEU A 75 -10.35 15.55 4.46
N PHE A 76 -9.30 15.58 3.64
CA PHE A 76 -8.15 14.71 3.87
C PHE A 76 -7.44 15.05 5.19
N ASP A 77 -7.27 16.34 5.50
CA ASP A 77 -6.62 16.75 6.75
C ASP A 77 -7.44 16.29 7.96
N LEU A 78 -8.77 16.35 7.90
CA LEU A 78 -9.67 15.77 8.89
C LEU A 78 -9.54 14.25 8.95
N TRP A 79 -9.58 13.56 7.79
CA TRP A 79 -9.45 12.11 7.68
C TRP A 79 -8.14 11.60 8.31
N LYS A 80 -7.02 12.29 8.11
CA LYS A 80 -5.71 11.95 8.73
C LYS A 80 -5.79 11.90 10.25
N VAL A 81 -6.50 12.85 10.85
CA VAL A 81 -6.63 12.94 12.32
C VAL A 81 -7.57 11.85 12.86
N LEU A 82 -8.63 11.54 12.14
CA LEU A 82 -9.64 10.58 12.57
C LEU A 82 -9.26 9.13 12.32
N LYS A 83 -8.47 8.86 11.27
CA LYS A 83 -8.15 7.49 10.85
C LYS A 83 -7.30 6.77 11.89
N ARG A 84 -7.82 5.63 12.37
CA ARG A 84 -7.18 4.75 13.35
C ARG A 84 -7.11 3.31 12.80
N GLY A 85 -6.30 2.46 13.42
CA GLY A 85 -6.22 1.03 13.12
C GLY A 85 -5.42 0.66 11.87
N LEU A 86 -4.82 1.63 11.17
CA LEU A 86 -3.89 1.35 10.07
C LEU A 86 -2.48 1.09 10.61
N LYS A 87 -1.79 0.11 10.01
CA LYS A 87 -0.35 -0.04 10.25
C LYS A 87 0.41 1.19 9.70
N ASN A 88 1.47 1.60 10.37
CA ASN A 88 2.22 2.81 10.04
C ASN A 88 2.60 2.90 8.55
N ASN A 89 3.14 1.82 7.98
CA ASN A 89 3.52 1.79 6.56
C ASN A 89 2.33 1.96 5.59
N THR A 90 1.14 1.46 5.95
CA THR A 90 -0.08 1.65 5.15
C THR A 90 -0.54 3.11 5.20
N PHE A 91 -0.51 3.70 6.40
CA PHE A 91 -0.88 5.09 6.60
C PHE A 91 0.08 6.05 5.87
N GLU A 92 1.39 5.83 5.98
CA GLU A 92 2.40 6.61 5.26
C GLU A 92 2.27 6.48 3.74
N ASN A 93 1.94 5.28 3.23
CA ASN A 93 1.65 5.11 1.81
C ASN A 93 0.42 5.88 1.36
N TYR A 94 -0.66 5.89 2.15
CA TYR A 94 -1.86 6.68 1.85
C TYR A 94 -1.58 8.17 1.87
N LYS A 95 -0.82 8.66 2.85
CA LYS A 95 -0.34 10.05 2.89
C LYS A 95 0.44 10.38 1.64
N TYR A 96 1.44 9.56 1.30
CA TYR A 96 2.25 9.77 0.10
C TYR A 96 1.41 9.83 -1.18
N MET A 97 0.48 8.89 -1.37
CA MET A 97 -0.41 8.88 -2.54
C MET A 97 -1.26 10.14 -2.62
N TYR A 98 -1.79 10.59 -1.48
CA TYR A 98 -2.61 11.79 -1.46
C TYR A 98 -1.78 13.07 -1.66
N GLU A 99 -0.74 13.27 -0.87
CA GLU A 99 0.09 14.48 -0.90
C GLU A 99 0.74 14.68 -2.27
N THR A 100 1.24 13.59 -2.87
CA THR A 100 1.96 13.67 -4.16
C THR A 100 1.02 13.85 -5.35
N PHE A 101 -0.12 13.17 -5.36
CA PHE A 101 -0.95 13.09 -6.56
C PHE A 101 -2.27 13.87 -6.42
N VAL A 102 -2.99 13.72 -5.30
CA VAL A 102 -4.33 14.29 -5.11
C VAL A 102 -4.27 15.75 -4.69
N ARG A 103 -3.46 16.08 -3.68
CA ARG A 103 -3.40 17.43 -3.08
C ARG A 103 -3.11 18.56 -4.09
N PRO A 104 -2.14 18.42 -5.02
CA PRO A 104 -1.84 19.52 -5.96
C PRO A 104 -2.90 19.70 -7.05
N ASN A 105 -3.74 18.69 -7.29
CA ASN A 105 -4.71 18.64 -8.38
C ASN A 105 -6.17 18.69 -7.87
N ILE A 106 -6.86 17.56 -7.92
CA ILE A 106 -8.28 17.42 -7.57
C ILE A 106 -8.56 17.79 -6.10
N GLY A 107 -7.55 17.70 -5.23
CA GLY A 107 -7.64 18.08 -3.83
C GLY A 107 -8.02 19.55 -3.59
N LYS A 108 -7.75 20.44 -4.56
CA LYS A 108 -8.11 21.87 -4.49
C LYS A 108 -9.55 22.16 -4.88
N GLN A 109 -10.28 21.18 -5.39
CA GLN A 109 -11.66 21.37 -5.82
C GLN A 109 -12.61 21.38 -4.61
N ARG A 110 -13.69 22.14 -4.74
CA ARG A 110 -14.77 22.15 -3.74
C ARG A 110 -15.55 20.86 -3.81
N ILE A 111 -15.80 20.26 -2.65
CA ILE A 111 -16.48 18.96 -2.56
C ILE A 111 -17.90 19.02 -3.13
N SER A 112 -18.63 20.13 -2.92
CA SER A 112 -20.00 20.32 -3.40
C SER A 112 -20.13 20.39 -4.92
N THR A 113 -19.05 20.68 -5.65
CA THR A 113 -19.03 20.80 -7.11
C THR A 113 -18.32 19.66 -7.80
N LEU A 114 -17.68 18.79 -7.04
CA LEU A 114 -16.92 17.66 -7.55
C LEU A 114 -17.86 16.60 -8.15
N LYS A 115 -17.71 16.35 -9.44
CA LYS A 115 -18.53 15.39 -10.20
C LYS A 115 -17.72 14.13 -10.52
N LYS A 116 -18.43 13.06 -10.78
CA LYS A 116 -17.86 11.79 -11.25
C LYS A 116 -17.01 11.96 -12.53
N SER A 117 -17.41 12.86 -13.44
CA SER A 117 -16.66 13.21 -14.64
C SER A 117 -15.31 13.86 -14.34
N ASP A 118 -15.21 14.64 -13.24
CA ASP A 118 -13.96 15.30 -12.86
C ASP A 118 -12.97 14.27 -12.30
N VAL A 119 -13.45 13.33 -11.51
CA VAL A 119 -12.63 12.22 -11.01
C VAL A 119 -12.16 11.31 -12.16
N LYS A 120 -13.03 11.02 -13.15
CA LYS A 120 -12.63 10.27 -14.37
C LYS A 120 -11.55 11.01 -15.15
N ARG A 121 -11.75 12.30 -15.42
CA ARG A 121 -10.77 13.13 -16.13
C ARG A 121 -9.43 13.17 -15.42
N TYR A 122 -9.47 13.26 -14.10
CA TYR A 122 -8.27 13.25 -13.28
C TYR A 122 -7.50 11.92 -13.39
N TYR A 123 -8.17 10.77 -13.35
CA TYR A 123 -7.49 9.48 -13.52
C TYR A 123 -6.95 9.27 -14.93
N ASN A 124 -7.68 9.71 -15.97
CA ASN A 124 -7.18 9.69 -17.33
C ASN A 124 -5.91 10.53 -17.47
N TYR A 125 -5.90 11.74 -16.90
CA TYR A 125 -4.70 12.58 -16.84
C TYR A 125 -3.51 11.86 -16.16
N LEU A 126 -3.74 11.15 -15.04
CA LEU A 126 -2.68 10.41 -14.36
C LEU A 126 -2.13 9.24 -15.21
N VAL A 127 -2.96 8.62 -16.04
CA VAL A 127 -2.53 7.55 -16.95
C VAL A 127 -1.84 8.13 -18.18
N ASP A 128 -2.50 9.03 -18.88
CA ASP A 128 -2.13 9.46 -20.23
C ASP A 128 -0.93 10.42 -20.20
N GLU A 129 -0.92 11.38 -19.25
CA GLU A 129 0.13 12.39 -19.19
C GLU A 129 1.22 12.10 -18.14
N ARG A 130 0.85 11.47 -17.01
CA ARG A 130 1.82 11.13 -15.96
C ARG A 130 2.37 9.72 -16.09
N GLY A 131 1.85 8.89 -17.01
CA GLY A 131 2.31 7.52 -17.27
C GLY A 131 2.21 6.58 -16.06
N LEU A 132 1.27 6.81 -15.13
CA LEU A 132 1.17 6.02 -13.92
C LEU A 132 0.62 4.62 -14.19
N LYS A 133 1.20 3.62 -13.51
CA LYS A 133 0.73 2.23 -13.60
C LYS A 133 -0.62 2.05 -12.92
N ALA A 134 -1.39 1.07 -13.38
CA ALA A 134 -2.70 0.68 -12.84
C ALA A 134 -2.71 0.52 -11.32
N SER A 135 -1.70 -0.14 -10.75
CA SER A 135 -1.59 -0.36 -9.31
C SER A 135 -1.40 0.94 -8.51
N THR A 136 -0.74 1.94 -9.10
CA THR A 136 -0.58 3.26 -8.49
C THR A 136 -1.91 4.00 -8.49
N ILE A 137 -2.64 3.95 -9.63
CA ILE A 137 -3.98 4.55 -9.72
C ILE A 137 -4.95 3.90 -8.73
N ASP A 138 -4.93 2.56 -8.57
CA ASP A 138 -5.72 1.86 -7.56
C ASP A 138 -5.40 2.34 -6.13
N SER A 139 -4.13 2.59 -5.84
CA SER A 139 -3.71 3.09 -4.52
C SER A 139 -4.19 4.53 -4.28
N ILE A 140 -4.09 5.40 -5.30
CA ILE A 140 -4.61 6.78 -5.26
C ILE A 140 -6.14 6.76 -5.08
N HIS A 141 -6.84 5.91 -5.84
CA HIS A 141 -8.28 5.75 -5.73
C HIS A 141 -8.69 5.29 -4.34
N THR A 142 -7.98 4.31 -3.78
CA THR A 142 -8.29 3.77 -2.46
C THR A 142 -8.30 4.84 -1.37
N VAL A 143 -7.36 5.77 -1.38
CA VAL A 143 -7.34 6.86 -0.39
C VAL A 143 -8.36 7.93 -0.70
N LEU A 144 -8.50 8.36 -1.97
CA LEU A 144 -9.47 9.36 -2.36
C LEU A 144 -10.91 8.88 -2.09
N HIS A 145 -11.21 7.62 -2.40
CA HIS A 145 -12.52 7.01 -2.18
C HIS A 145 -12.92 7.03 -0.71
N GLN A 146 -12.01 6.64 0.22
CA GLN A 146 -12.28 6.69 1.66
C GLN A 146 -12.56 8.10 2.18
N ILE A 147 -11.89 9.13 1.63
CA ILE A 147 -12.12 10.52 2.02
C ILE A 147 -13.50 11.00 1.53
N LEU A 148 -13.86 10.61 0.32
CA LEU A 148 -15.17 10.95 -0.26
C LEU A 148 -16.31 10.15 0.37
N ASP A 149 -16.09 8.91 0.83
CA ASP A 149 -17.04 8.16 1.65
C ASP A 149 -17.27 8.88 2.99
N MET A 150 -16.22 9.28 3.68
CA MET A 150 -16.36 10.10 4.89
C MET A 150 -17.14 11.40 4.62
N ALA A 151 -16.98 12.00 3.44
CA ALA A 151 -17.74 13.19 3.06
C ALA A 151 -19.23 12.89 2.84
N VAL A 152 -19.59 11.66 2.45
CA VAL A 152 -21.00 11.21 2.39
C VAL A 152 -21.52 10.95 3.79
N ASP A 153 -20.78 10.19 4.60
CA ASP A 153 -21.16 9.83 5.98
C ASP A 153 -21.35 11.09 6.87
N ASP A 154 -20.57 12.12 6.60
CA ASP A 154 -20.60 13.40 7.32
C ASP A 154 -21.52 14.46 6.66
N ASP A 155 -22.37 14.10 5.74
CA ASP A 155 -23.35 14.98 5.07
C ASP A 155 -22.73 16.17 4.30
N TYR A 156 -21.52 16.05 3.77
CA TYR A 156 -20.97 17.04 2.85
C TYR A 156 -21.48 16.87 1.43
N ILE A 157 -21.71 15.63 0.98
CA ILE A 157 -22.24 15.27 -0.34
C ILE A 157 -23.20 14.09 -0.24
N ARG A 158 -24.12 13.96 -1.21
CA ARG A 158 -25.11 12.87 -1.24
C ARG A 158 -24.55 11.53 -1.68
N ASN A 159 -23.64 11.55 -2.62
CA ASN A 159 -23.08 10.35 -3.23
C ASN A 159 -21.57 10.53 -3.42
N ASN A 160 -20.84 9.44 -3.33
CA ASN A 160 -19.39 9.46 -3.59
C ASN A 160 -19.11 9.60 -5.09
N PRO A 161 -18.50 10.70 -5.57
CA PRO A 161 -18.22 10.90 -6.99
C PRO A 161 -17.11 9.97 -7.52
N SER A 162 -16.40 9.24 -6.68
CA SER A 162 -15.40 8.25 -7.10
C SER A 162 -15.97 6.85 -7.33
N ASP A 163 -17.26 6.61 -7.03
CA ASP A 163 -17.89 5.31 -7.21
C ASP A 163 -17.80 4.79 -8.64
N ASN A 164 -17.29 3.56 -8.78
CA ASN A 164 -17.16 2.85 -10.06
C ASN A 164 -16.39 3.59 -11.17
N VAL A 165 -15.61 4.62 -10.84
CA VAL A 165 -14.88 5.43 -11.83
C VAL A 165 -13.80 4.62 -12.53
N LEU A 166 -13.12 3.70 -11.84
CA LEU A 166 -12.06 2.88 -12.39
C LEU A 166 -12.54 1.74 -13.29
N ARG A 167 -13.86 1.47 -13.33
CA ARG A 167 -14.38 0.30 -14.06
C ARG A 167 -14.04 0.32 -15.55
N GLU A 168 -14.15 1.47 -16.19
CA GLU A 168 -13.83 1.64 -17.62
C GLU A 168 -12.32 1.60 -17.84
N LEU A 169 -11.57 2.32 -17.00
CA LEU A 169 -10.12 2.37 -17.06
C LEU A 169 -9.48 0.98 -16.90
N LYS A 170 -10.01 0.16 -15.95
CA LYS A 170 -9.56 -1.23 -15.75
C LYS A 170 -9.84 -2.15 -16.94
N LYS A 171 -10.82 -1.82 -17.78
CA LYS A 171 -11.10 -2.58 -19.01
C LYS A 171 -10.21 -2.16 -20.19
N SER A 172 -9.58 -0.99 -20.11
CA SER A 172 -8.70 -0.51 -21.17
C SER A 172 -7.41 -1.34 -21.25
N HIS A 173 -6.83 -1.46 -22.45
CA HIS A 173 -5.59 -2.21 -22.68
C HIS A 173 -4.39 -1.63 -21.92
N VAL A 174 -4.42 -0.35 -21.54
CA VAL A 174 -3.38 0.35 -20.79
C VAL A 174 -3.20 -0.22 -19.37
N PHE A 175 -4.23 -0.89 -18.82
CA PHE A 175 -4.22 -1.49 -17.49
C PHE A 175 -3.69 -2.93 -17.45
N LYS A 176 -3.16 -3.47 -18.53
CA LYS A 176 -2.53 -4.80 -18.52
C LYS A 176 -1.21 -4.73 -17.76
N THR A 177 -1.19 -5.31 -16.59
CA THR A 177 0.05 -5.52 -15.82
C THR A 177 0.70 -6.80 -16.32
N GLU A 178 1.97 -6.76 -16.67
CA GLU A 178 2.75 -7.97 -16.94
C GLU A 178 2.67 -8.90 -15.73
N LYS A 179 2.23 -10.13 -15.96
CA LYS A 179 2.17 -11.14 -14.90
C LYS A 179 3.61 -11.50 -14.52
N ARG A 180 3.96 -11.23 -13.26
CA ARG A 180 5.22 -11.73 -12.71
C ARG A 180 5.17 -13.25 -12.71
N ARG A 181 6.16 -13.88 -13.33
CA ARG A 181 6.30 -15.34 -13.27
C ARG A 181 7.26 -15.75 -12.16
N ALA A 182 7.04 -16.93 -11.63
CA ALA A 182 8.00 -17.62 -10.79
C ALA A 182 9.17 -18.13 -11.64
N LEU A 183 10.32 -18.33 -11.01
CA LEU A 183 11.45 -19.02 -11.65
C LEU A 183 11.10 -20.47 -11.92
N THR A 184 11.53 -20.99 -13.08
CA THR A 184 11.52 -22.42 -13.36
C THR A 184 12.59 -23.12 -12.51
N ARG A 185 12.52 -24.44 -12.41
CA ARG A 185 13.53 -25.20 -11.65
C ARG A 185 14.93 -25.00 -12.19
N PRO A 186 15.20 -25.11 -13.52
CA PRO A 186 16.52 -24.83 -14.06
C PRO A 186 17.04 -23.43 -13.78
N GLU A 187 16.15 -22.42 -13.82
CA GLU A 187 16.52 -21.04 -13.48
C GLU A 187 16.87 -20.85 -11.99
N GLN A 188 16.17 -21.58 -11.10
CA GLN A 188 16.49 -21.59 -9.66
C GLN A 188 17.82 -22.26 -9.39
N ASP A 189 18.05 -23.42 -10.00
CA ASP A 189 19.28 -24.17 -9.85
C ASP A 189 20.47 -23.34 -10.38
N LEU A 190 20.36 -22.74 -11.57
CA LEU A 190 21.35 -21.82 -12.12
C LEU A 190 21.64 -20.64 -11.17
N PHE A 191 20.60 -20.04 -10.61
CA PHE A 191 20.75 -18.92 -9.69
C PHE A 191 21.49 -19.30 -8.41
N LEU A 192 21.12 -20.42 -7.78
CA LEU A 192 21.73 -20.89 -6.55
C LEU A 192 23.18 -21.39 -6.78
N ASP A 193 23.41 -22.11 -7.88
CA ASP A 193 24.74 -22.59 -8.25
C ASP A 193 25.68 -21.43 -8.55
N TYR A 194 25.21 -20.42 -9.27
CA TYR A 194 25.99 -19.20 -9.50
C TYR A 194 26.37 -18.50 -8.19
N LEU A 195 25.42 -18.36 -7.27
CA LEU A 195 25.67 -17.75 -5.96
C LEU A 195 26.66 -18.55 -5.12
N LYS A 196 26.55 -19.88 -5.12
CA LYS A 196 27.41 -20.77 -4.31
C LYS A 196 28.86 -20.79 -4.84
N ASN A 197 29.02 -20.79 -6.17
CA ASN A 197 30.31 -21.03 -6.82
C ASN A 197 31.06 -19.76 -7.27
N THR A 198 30.42 -18.58 -7.22
CA THR A 198 31.01 -17.32 -7.66
C THR A 198 31.45 -16.47 -6.46
N PRO A 199 32.74 -16.25 -6.21
CA PRO A 199 33.24 -15.53 -5.03
C PRO A 199 32.61 -14.14 -4.82
N LYS A 200 32.34 -13.39 -5.91
CA LYS A 200 31.71 -12.06 -5.87
C LYS A 200 30.23 -12.09 -5.43
N ALA A 201 29.58 -13.23 -5.57
CA ALA A 201 28.15 -13.42 -5.27
C ALA A 201 27.91 -14.26 -4.02
N GLN A 202 28.90 -14.99 -3.54
CA GLN A 202 28.79 -15.98 -2.47
C GLN A 202 28.21 -15.41 -1.16
N ASN A 203 28.50 -14.16 -0.83
CA ASN A 203 27.92 -13.47 0.35
C ASN A 203 26.40 -13.34 0.29
N TRP A 204 25.78 -13.50 -0.88
CA TRP A 204 24.34 -13.44 -1.07
C TRP A 204 23.67 -14.82 -1.06
N TYR A 205 24.47 -15.90 -1.12
CA TYR A 205 23.95 -17.25 -1.15
C TYR A 205 23.05 -17.55 0.07
N PRO A 206 23.50 -17.29 1.33
CA PRO A 206 22.70 -17.66 2.50
C PRO A 206 21.30 -17.08 2.48
N ILE A 207 21.17 -15.77 2.29
CA ILE A 207 19.85 -15.11 2.33
C ILE A 207 18.93 -15.56 1.17
N PHE A 208 19.47 -15.73 -0.04
CA PHE A 208 18.66 -16.17 -1.17
C PHE A 208 18.33 -17.66 -1.13
N ALA A 209 19.22 -18.51 -0.61
CA ALA A 209 18.93 -19.93 -0.36
C ALA A 209 17.80 -20.09 0.66
N VAL A 210 17.83 -19.34 1.75
CA VAL A 210 16.72 -19.32 2.72
C VAL A 210 15.42 -18.85 2.06
N MET A 211 15.44 -17.80 1.24
CA MET A 211 14.24 -17.33 0.55
C MET A 211 13.65 -18.38 -0.40
N VAL A 212 14.48 -19.06 -1.17
CA VAL A 212 14.06 -20.10 -2.12
C VAL A 212 13.54 -21.34 -1.38
N GLY A 213 14.26 -21.81 -0.36
CA GLY A 213 13.93 -23.04 0.35
C GLY A 213 12.73 -22.95 1.28
N THR A 214 12.43 -21.75 1.79
CA THR A 214 11.34 -21.57 2.76
C THR A 214 10.10 -20.88 2.19
N GLY A 215 10.23 -20.16 1.08
CA GLY A 215 9.15 -19.34 0.52
C GLY A 215 8.71 -18.17 1.41
N LEU A 216 9.52 -17.78 2.38
CA LEU A 216 9.25 -16.66 3.27
C LEU A 216 9.17 -15.31 2.51
N ARG A 217 8.42 -14.36 3.05
CA ARG A 217 8.42 -12.99 2.53
C ARG A 217 9.76 -12.33 2.82
N VAL A 218 10.17 -11.42 1.96
CA VAL A 218 11.45 -10.70 2.14
C VAL A 218 11.58 -10.07 3.52
N GLY A 219 10.53 -9.44 4.04
CA GLY A 219 10.57 -8.85 5.38
C GLY A 219 10.57 -9.87 6.51
N GLU A 220 10.01 -11.06 6.29
CA GLU A 220 10.13 -12.19 7.23
C GLU A 220 11.59 -12.67 7.27
N VAL A 221 12.23 -12.88 6.10
CA VAL A 221 13.63 -13.34 6.03
C VAL A 221 14.60 -12.30 6.59
N THR A 222 14.46 -11.03 6.22
CA THR A 222 15.35 -9.97 6.72
C THR A 222 15.13 -9.66 8.20
N GLY A 223 13.99 -10.07 8.76
CA GLY A 223 13.66 -9.95 10.17
C GLY A 223 14.09 -11.14 11.03
N LEU A 224 14.52 -12.26 10.44
CA LEU A 224 14.93 -13.44 11.22
C LEU A 224 16.10 -13.12 12.16
N ARG A 225 16.00 -13.63 13.37
CA ARG A 225 17.02 -13.55 14.42
C ARG A 225 17.57 -14.93 14.71
N TRP A 226 18.75 -15.02 15.29
CA TRP A 226 19.32 -16.31 15.65
C TRP A 226 18.44 -17.08 16.66
N CYS A 227 17.74 -16.38 17.55
CA CYS A 227 16.80 -17.01 18.50
C CYS A 227 15.50 -17.54 17.84
N ASP A 228 15.22 -17.19 16.58
CA ASP A 228 14.06 -17.70 15.83
C ASP A 228 14.39 -19.00 15.08
N ILE A 229 15.64 -19.49 15.17
CA ILE A 229 16.15 -20.66 14.43
C ILE A 229 16.47 -21.79 15.40
N ASP A 230 15.79 -22.92 15.24
CA ASP A 230 16.12 -24.18 15.88
C ASP A 230 16.88 -25.07 14.87
N MET A 231 18.20 -25.15 15.04
CA MET A 231 19.06 -25.95 14.16
C MET A 231 18.97 -27.44 14.43
N GLU A 232 18.60 -27.87 15.64
CA GLU A 232 18.49 -29.28 16.03
C GLU A 232 17.21 -29.86 15.44
N GLU A 233 16.06 -29.25 15.74
CA GLU A 233 14.76 -29.65 15.19
C GLU A 233 14.59 -29.27 13.72
N GLY A 234 15.40 -28.36 13.20
CA GLY A 234 15.32 -27.88 11.80
C GLY A 234 14.09 -27.03 11.54
N ILE A 235 13.78 -26.12 12.45
CA ILE A 235 12.57 -25.29 12.42
C ILE A 235 12.94 -23.81 12.44
N ILE A 236 12.20 -23.01 11.66
CA ILE A 236 12.24 -21.55 11.67
C ILE A 236 10.91 -21.05 12.28
N ASP A 237 10.97 -20.26 13.34
CA ASP A 237 9.80 -19.62 13.93
C ASP A 237 9.55 -18.24 13.30
N VAL A 238 8.45 -18.11 12.56
CA VAL A 238 8.09 -16.88 11.85
C VAL A 238 6.99 -16.16 12.60
N ASN A 239 7.36 -15.16 13.40
CA ASN A 239 6.45 -14.45 14.29
C ASN A 239 6.39 -12.94 14.03
N HIS A 240 7.29 -12.39 13.21
CA HIS A 240 7.36 -10.97 12.89
C HIS A 240 7.88 -10.71 11.46
N THR A 241 7.92 -9.45 11.08
CA THR A 241 8.45 -9.01 9.79
C THR A 241 9.15 -7.67 9.94
N LEU A 242 10.35 -7.54 9.37
CA LEU A 242 11.08 -6.29 9.29
C LEU A 242 10.61 -5.49 8.07
N VAL A 243 10.30 -4.23 8.27
CA VAL A 243 9.87 -3.30 7.23
C VAL A 243 10.83 -2.12 7.20
N TYR A 244 11.24 -1.74 5.99
CA TYR A 244 12.06 -0.57 5.74
C TYR A 244 11.28 0.40 4.87
N TYR A 245 11.03 1.61 5.37
CA TYR A 245 10.21 2.61 4.69
C TYR A 245 10.72 4.02 4.94
N ASP A 246 10.30 4.93 4.08
CA ASP A 246 10.67 6.34 4.09
C ASP A 246 9.48 7.21 4.51
N HIS A 247 9.65 8.11 5.45
CA HIS A 247 8.68 9.14 5.83
C HIS A 247 8.71 10.30 4.82
N ARG A 248 8.37 10.00 3.56
CA ARG A 248 8.50 10.92 2.42
C ARG A 248 7.70 12.22 2.55
N THR A 249 6.71 12.25 3.44
CA THR A 249 5.76 13.38 3.59
C THR A 249 5.96 14.15 4.88
N ASP A 250 6.94 13.77 5.69
CA ASP A 250 7.24 14.43 6.97
C ASP A 250 8.66 15.02 6.92
N ASP A 251 8.75 16.31 6.66
CA ASP A 251 10.04 17.02 6.60
C ASP A 251 10.82 17.02 7.92
N SER A 252 10.14 16.78 9.06
CA SER A 252 10.77 16.64 10.38
C SER A 252 11.43 15.28 10.58
N LYS A 253 11.06 14.27 9.78
CA LYS A 253 11.53 12.89 9.84
C LYS A 253 12.14 12.47 8.50
N LYS A 254 13.17 13.18 8.05
CA LYS A 254 13.88 12.84 6.81
C LYS A 254 14.67 11.54 6.98
N GLY A 255 14.47 10.60 6.06
CA GLY A 255 15.22 9.36 5.97
C GLY A 255 14.35 8.11 5.98
N CYS A 256 15.04 6.99 5.80
CA CYS A 256 14.42 5.67 5.82
C CYS A 256 14.58 5.04 7.21
N TYR A 257 13.55 4.38 7.66
CA TYR A 257 13.47 3.79 9.00
C TYR A 257 13.13 2.31 8.91
N PHE A 258 13.69 1.56 9.85
CA PHE A 258 13.24 0.20 10.12
C PHE A 258 12.09 0.22 11.13
N ASN A 259 11.21 -0.74 10.99
CA ASN A 259 10.14 -1.01 11.95
C ASN A 259 9.85 -2.52 11.95
N VAL A 260 9.64 -3.10 13.12
CA VAL A 260 9.21 -4.49 13.25
C VAL A 260 7.68 -4.51 13.37
N ASN A 261 7.04 -5.20 12.46
CA ASN A 261 5.61 -5.45 12.53
C ASN A 261 5.35 -6.90 12.97
N THR A 262 4.47 -7.08 13.92
CA THR A 262 3.88 -8.38 14.20
C THR A 262 3.08 -8.88 13.00
N THR A 263 2.82 -10.16 12.92
CA THR A 263 2.01 -10.74 11.86
C THR A 263 0.61 -10.11 11.79
N LYS A 264 0.00 -10.08 10.60
CA LYS A 264 -1.33 -9.47 10.42
C LYS A 264 -2.47 -10.27 11.04
N THR A 265 -2.26 -11.58 11.18
CA THR A 265 -3.24 -12.54 11.70
C THR A 265 -2.53 -13.56 12.57
N PRO A 266 -3.21 -14.22 13.51
CA PRO A 266 -2.64 -15.32 14.29
C PRO A 266 -2.02 -16.43 13.40
N ALA A 267 -2.64 -16.74 12.27
CA ALA A 267 -2.11 -17.69 11.27
C ALA A 267 -0.82 -17.20 10.57
N GLY A 268 -0.43 -15.96 10.77
CA GLY A 268 0.86 -15.44 10.31
C GLY A 268 2.02 -15.93 11.15
N ASN A 269 1.79 -16.24 12.43
CA ASN A 269 2.75 -16.94 13.30
C ASN A 269 2.75 -18.40 12.89
N ARG A 270 3.89 -18.89 12.45
CA ARG A 270 4.02 -20.25 11.95
C ARG A 270 5.45 -20.75 12.07
N GLN A 271 5.57 -22.03 12.19
CA GLN A 271 6.84 -22.74 12.07
C GLN A 271 7.04 -23.22 10.64
N VAL A 272 8.25 -23.12 10.14
CA VAL A 272 8.62 -23.53 8.79
C VAL A 272 9.80 -24.51 8.91
N PRO A 273 9.67 -25.75 8.41
CA PRO A 273 10.77 -26.70 8.44
C PRO A 273 11.88 -26.30 7.47
N MET A 274 13.11 -26.55 7.84
CA MET A 274 14.29 -26.28 7.03
C MET A 274 14.67 -27.49 6.19
N LEU A 275 14.92 -27.24 4.91
CA LEU A 275 15.63 -28.18 4.03
C LEU A 275 17.13 -28.17 4.34
N ASP A 276 17.84 -29.25 4.01
CA ASP A 276 19.28 -29.37 4.32
C ASP A 276 20.12 -28.21 3.80
N PHE A 277 19.88 -27.78 2.55
CA PHE A 277 20.61 -26.63 1.98
C PHE A 277 20.27 -25.29 2.67
N VAL A 278 19.12 -25.19 3.35
CA VAL A 278 18.74 -24.03 4.16
C VAL A 278 19.51 -24.05 5.48
N LYS A 279 19.65 -25.23 6.11
CA LYS A 279 20.52 -25.41 7.27
C LYS A 279 21.97 -25.05 6.96
N GLU A 280 22.47 -25.54 5.83
CA GLU A 280 23.82 -25.21 5.31
C GLU A 280 23.97 -23.68 5.12
N ALA A 281 22.97 -23.02 4.56
CA ALA A 281 22.99 -21.58 4.35
C ALA A 281 23.07 -20.79 5.69
N PHE A 282 22.37 -21.19 6.73
CA PHE A 282 22.51 -20.57 8.05
C PHE A 282 23.87 -20.82 8.67
N LEU A 283 24.45 -22.00 8.53
CA LEU A 283 25.81 -22.30 9.00
C LEU A 283 26.83 -21.44 8.28
N MET A 284 26.74 -21.33 6.96
CA MET A 284 27.63 -20.44 6.17
C MET A 284 27.51 -18.97 6.61
N GLU A 285 26.30 -18.49 6.92
CA GLU A 285 26.12 -17.12 7.39
C GLU A 285 26.73 -16.93 8.78
N LYS A 286 26.61 -17.92 9.67
CA LYS A 286 27.22 -17.89 11.01
C LYS A 286 28.74 -17.87 10.92
N GLU A 287 29.33 -18.78 10.14
CA GLU A 287 30.78 -18.81 9.89
C GLU A 287 31.30 -17.50 9.29
N ARG A 288 30.53 -16.89 8.36
CA ARG A 288 30.87 -15.58 7.78
C ARG A 288 30.90 -14.50 8.86
N GLN A 289 29.91 -14.47 9.74
CA GLN A 289 29.84 -13.49 10.82
C GLN A 289 31.01 -13.66 11.81
N GLU A 290 31.31 -14.89 12.18
CA GLU A 290 32.45 -15.22 13.05
C GLU A 290 33.80 -14.85 12.40
N MET A 291 33.98 -15.18 11.11
CA MET A 291 35.21 -14.91 10.37
C MET A 291 35.55 -13.42 10.24
N PHE A 292 34.49 -12.58 10.05
CA PHE A 292 34.63 -11.15 9.85
C PHE A 292 34.30 -10.31 11.10
N ASP A 293 34.11 -10.93 12.25
CA ASP A 293 33.71 -10.30 13.51
C ASP A 293 32.49 -9.37 13.34
N LEU A 294 31.46 -9.86 12.62
CA LEU A 294 30.27 -9.11 12.31
C LEU A 294 29.18 -9.37 13.34
N HIS A 295 28.76 -8.31 14.00
CA HIS A 295 27.69 -8.35 15.00
C HIS A 295 26.53 -7.43 14.58
N CYS A 296 25.34 -7.76 15.06
CA CYS A 296 24.17 -6.90 14.85
C CYS A 296 24.28 -5.65 15.75
N GLU A 297 24.46 -4.48 15.15
CA GLU A 297 24.65 -3.20 15.85
C GLU A 297 23.34 -2.46 16.14
N ILE A 298 22.20 -3.01 15.72
CA ILE A 298 20.93 -2.30 15.81
C ILE A 298 19.90 -3.02 16.68
N ILE A 299 19.10 -2.19 17.36
CA ILE A 299 17.88 -2.62 18.04
C ILE A 299 16.71 -1.87 17.38
N ILE A 300 15.72 -2.61 16.91
CA ILE A 300 14.54 -2.06 16.21
C ILE A 300 13.30 -2.54 16.95
N ASP A 301 12.54 -1.62 17.55
CA ASP A 301 11.32 -1.93 18.31
C ASP A 301 11.52 -3.05 19.37
N GLY A 302 12.70 -3.10 20.01
CA GLY A 302 13.07 -4.12 20.98
C GLY A 302 13.60 -5.44 20.41
N TYR A 303 13.70 -5.56 19.07
CA TYR A 303 14.29 -6.71 18.39
C TYR A 303 15.75 -6.41 18.02
N SER A 304 16.62 -7.35 18.30
CA SER A 304 18.07 -7.31 17.99
C SER A 304 18.51 -8.67 17.45
N ASP A 305 19.79 -8.82 17.20
CA ASP A 305 20.42 -10.07 16.78
C ASP A 305 19.87 -10.64 15.46
N PHE A 306 19.63 -9.73 14.50
CA PHE A 306 19.19 -10.11 13.16
C PHE A 306 20.27 -10.91 12.44
N ILE A 307 19.86 -12.01 11.77
CA ILE A 307 20.78 -12.91 11.06
C ILE A 307 21.41 -12.23 9.85
N PHE A 308 20.59 -11.63 8.97
CA PHE A 308 21.07 -11.08 7.71
C PHE A 308 21.43 -9.60 7.85
N ILE A 309 22.70 -9.37 8.17
CA ILE A 309 23.27 -8.04 8.35
C ILE A 309 24.27 -7.67 7.25
N ASN A 310 24.46 -6.38 7.07
CA ASN A 310 25.49 -5.86 6.20
C ASN A 310 26.82 -5.71 6.96
N ARG A 311 27.88 -5.28 6.27
CA ARG A 311 29.23 -5.08 6.87
C ARG A 311 29.30 -4.04 7.99
N PHE A 312 28.22 -3.32 8.25
CA PHE A 312 28.10 -2.32 9.31
C PHE A 312 27.16 -2.77 10.44
N GLY A 313 26.87 -4.05 10.56
CA GLY A 313 25.97 -4.59 11.58
C GLY A 313 24.48 -4.19 11.42
N GLN A 314 24.12 -3.58 10.28
CA GLN A 314 22.74 -3.15 10.02
C GLN A 314 21.96 -4.23 9.29
N ALA A 315 20.68 -4.40 9.64
CA ALA A 315 19.83 -5.38 8.97
C ALA A 315 19.70 -5.09 7.45
N GLN A 316 19.62 -6.17 6.68
CA GLN A 316 19.35 -6.09 5.23
C GLN A 316 17.89 -5.66 4.99
N HIS A 317 17.64 -5.06 3.82
CA HIS A 317 16.30 -4.66 3.42
C HIS A 317 16.01 -4.91 1.95
N GLN A 318 14.73 -4.98 1.60
CA GLN A 318 14.24 -5.39 0.28
C GLN A 318 14.91 -4.64 -0.89
N SER A 319 15.14 -3.33 -0.77
CA SER A 319 15.71 -2.57 -1.90
C SER A 319 17.17 -2.96 -2.17
N THR A 320 17.95 -3.24 -1.14
CA THR A 320 19.35 -3.74 -1.27
C THR A 320 19.34 -5.12 -1.92
N LEU A 321 18.49 -6.04 -1.47
CA LEU A 321 18.38 -7.37 -2.05
C LEU A 321 17.96 -7.32 -3.52
N ASN A 322 16.99 -6.48 -3.88
CA ASN A 322 16.59 -6.32 -5.28
C ASN A 322 17.68 -5.68 -6.15
N LYS A 323 18.55 -4.82 -5.59
CA LYS A 323 19.73 -4.30 -6.29
C LYS A 323 20.77 -5.42 -6.52
N ALA A 324 20.98 -6.26 -5.49
CA ALA A 324 21.87 -7.41 -5.61
C ALA A 324 21.37 -8.41 -6.66
N ILE A 325 20.08 -8.79 -6.64
CA ILE A 325 19.49 -9.67 -7.66
C ILE A 325 19.72 -9.15 -9.07
N ARG A 326 19.46 -7.86 -9.33
CA ARG A 326 19.66 -7.29 -10.67
C ARG A 326 21.09 -7.39 -11.16
N ARG A 327 22.06 -7.16 -10.26
CA ARG A 327 23.49 -7.33 -10.58
C ARG A 327 23.83 -8.80 -10.84
N ILE A 328 23.37 -9.70 -9.97
CA ILE A 328 23.61 -11.14 -10.09
C ILE A 328 23.03 -11.69 -11.39
N ILE A 329 21.79 -11.30 -11.76
CA ILE A 329 21.16 -11.72 -13.03
C ILE A 329 22.05 -11.32 -14.22
N ARG A 330 22.48 -10.06 -14.26
CA ARG A 330 23.35 -9.57 -15.35
C ARG A 330 24.64 -10.36 -15.40
N ASP A 331 25.37 -10.42 -14.28
CA ASP A 331 26.69 -11.02 -14.22
C ASP A 331 26.64 -12.55 -14.51
N CYS A 332 25.59 -13.24 -14.03
CA CYS A 332 25.33 -14.65 -14.33
C CYS A 332 25.05 -14.88 -15.81
N ASN A 333 24.15 -14.10 -16.40
CA ASN A 333 23.80 -14.24 -17.81
C ASN A 333 24.99 -13.92 -18.72
N ASP A 334 25.75 -12.88 -18.40
CA ASP A 334 26.99 -12.53 -19.15
C ASP A 334 27.98 -13.71 -19.12
N GLU A 335 28.18 -14.35 -17.96
CA GLU A 335 29.07 -15.52 -17.85
C GLU A 335 28.52 -16.74 -18.59
N GLN A 336 27.21 -16.98 -18.61
CA GLN A 336 26.59 -18.08 -19.37
C GLN A 336 26.79 -17.88 -20.87
N LEU A 337 26.52 -16.67 -21.38
CA LEU A 337 26.68 -16.33 -22.80
C LEU A 337 28.15 -16.31 -23.26
N LEU A 338 29.09 -16.01 -22.37
CA LEU A 338 30.52 -16.13 -22.67
C LEU A 338 30.97 -17.61 -22.78
N LYS A 339 30.32 -18.54 -22.08
CA LYS A 339 30.60 -19.96 -22.16
C LYS A 339 29.94 -20.62 -23.36
N ASP A 340 28.73 -20.22 -23.66
CA ASP A 340 27.91 -20.72 -24.77
C ASP A 340 26.98 -19.60 -25.26
N GLU A 341 27.21 -19.10 -26.49
CA GLU A 341 26.37 -18.06 -27.11
C GLU A 341 24.88 -18.47 -27.26
N ASN A 342 24.61 -19.78 -27.28
CA ASN A 342 23.25 -20.34 -27.37
C ASN A 342 22.77 -20.96 -26.05
N ALA A 343 23.25 -20.47 -24.92
CA ALA A 343 22.87 -21.00 -23.61
C ALA A 343 21.34 -21.14 -23.47
N GLU A 344 20.85 -22.36 -23.26
CA GLU A 344 19.42 -22.67 -23.17
C GLU A 344 18.74 -22.05 -21.96
N VAL A 345 19.48 -21.85 -20.87
CA VAL A 345 18.95 -21.33 -19.60
C VAL A 345 19.64 -20.02 -19.25
N LEU A 346 18.86 -18.95 -19.25
CA LEU A 346 19.25 -17.65 -18.75
C LEU A 346 18.30 -17.18 -17.64
N LEU A 347 18.82 -16.40 -16.69
CA LEU A 347 18.00 -15.84 -15.63
C LEU A 347 17.10 -14.71 -16.19
N PRO A 348 15.76 -14.80 -16.02
CA PRO A 348 14.87 -13.71 -16.39
C PRO A 348 15.02 -12.54 -15.41
N HIS A 349 14.42 -11.40 -15.73
CA HIS A 349 14.31 -10.32 -14.77
C HIS A 349 13.29 -10.70 -13.66
N PHE A 350 13.75 -10.79 -12.41
CA PHE A 350 12.89 -11.10 -11.26
C PHE A 350 13.25 -10.27 -10.02
N SER A 351 12.48 -10.41 -8.97
CA SER A 351 12.68 -9.73 -7.67
C SER A 351 12.60 -10.74 -6.52
N CYS A 352 12.95 -10.33 -5.31
CA CYS A 352 12.81 -11.15 -4.11
C CYS A 352 11.43 -11.82 -3.98
N HIS A 353 10.36 -11.14 -4.40
CA HIS A 353 9.02 -11.72 -4.33
C HIS A 353 8.83 -12.93 -5.27
N SER A 354 9.53 -12.97 -6.38
CA SER A 354 9.45 -14.10 -7.34
C SER A 354 10.09 -15.38 -6.78
N LEU A 355 11.06 -15.27 -5.86
CA LEU A 355 11.71 -16.41 -5.21
C LEU A 355 10.76 -17.18 -4.28
N ARG A 356 9.70 -16.54 -3.82
CA ARG A 356 8.69 -17.14 -2.94
C ARG A 356 7.79 -18.18 -3.63
N HIS A 357 7.65 -18.13 -4.93
CA HIS A 357 6.75 -18.97 -5.68
C HIS A 357 7.53 -19.92 -6.60
N PRO A 358 8.18 -20.97 -6.06
CA PRO A 358 8.79 -21.95 -6.93
C PRO A 358 7.69 -22.58 -7.81
N ASN A 359 7.95 -22.69 -9.11
CA ASN A 359 7.01 -23.30 -10.06
C ASN A 359 7.07 -24.83 -9.93
N VAL A 360 6.87 -25.32 -8.71
CA VAL A 360 6.81 -26.75 -8.42
C VAL A 360 5.37 -27.19 -8.69
N LYS A 361 5.11 -27.64 -9.92
CA LYS A 361 3.97 -28.55 -10.12
C LYS A 361 4.25 -29.78 -9.25
N PRO A 362 3.30 -30.23 -8.41
CA PRO A 362 3.52 -31.35 -7.48
C PRO A 362 3.59 -32.67 -8.27
N LYS A 363 4.73 -32.99 -8.83
CA LYS A 363 4.99 -34.27 -9.50
C LYS A 363 6.13 -35.06 -8.87
N THR A 364 6.76 -34.60 -7.83
CA THR A 364 7.75 -35.40 -7.09
C THR A 364 7.13 -35.94 -5.81
N LYS A 365 7.22 -37.24 -5.59
CA LYS A 365 6.78 -37.95 -4.38
C LYS A 365 7.25 -37.25 -3.07
N LEU A 366 8.42 -36.62 -3.09
CA LEU A 366 8.95 -35.84 -1.95
C LEU A 366 8.09 -34.61 -1.59
N PHE A 367 7.54 -33.90 -2.56
CA PHE A 367 6.70 -32.73 -2.30
C PHE A 367 5.30 -33.14 -1.83
N GLN A 368 4.78 -34.27 -2.29
CA GLN A 368 3.54 -34.86 -1.76
C GLN A 368 3.72 -35.30 -0.31
N ILE A 369 4.82 -35.98 0.03
CA ILE A 369 5.17 -36.37 1.40
C ILE A 369 5.31 -35.14 2.28
N PHE A 370 5.93 -34.04 1.78
CA PHE A 370 6.08 -32.76 2.48
C PHE A 370 4.72 -32.07 2.71
N LEU A 371 3.81 -32.06 1.73
CA LEU A 371 2.45 -31.53 1.85
C LEU A 371 1.58 -32.39 2.78
N GLU A 372 1.74 -33.71 2.77
CA GLU A 372 1.02 -34.64 3.66
C GLU A 372 1.52 -34.51 5.10
N SER A 373 2.83 -34.40 5.33
CA SER A 373 3.39 -34.13 6.63
C SER A 373 2.95 -32.77 7.16
N PHE A 374 2.90 -31.73 6.30
CA PHE A 374 2.44 -30.40 6.65
C PHE A 374 0.93 -30.36 6.96
N LYS A 375 0.13 -31.13 6.25
CA LYS A 375 -1.30 -31.32 6.55
C LYS A 375 -1.51 -32.10 7.84
N ALA A 376 -0.71 -33.11 8.11
CA ALA A 376 -0.79 -33.89 9.36
C ALA A 376 -0.49 -33.03 10.59
N VAL A 377 0.48 -32.11 10.51
CA VAL A 377 0.79 -31.16 11.60
C VAL A 377 -0.27 -30.06 11.74
N LEU A 378 -0.89 -29.62 10.65
CA LEU A 378 -1.95 -28.60 10.67
C LEU A 378 -3.33 -29.13 11.09
N TYR A 379 -3.58 -30.43 10.96
CA TYR A 379 -4.86 -31.09 11.26
C TYR A 379 -4.78 -32.15 12.35
N ALA A 380 -3.70 -32.19 13.14
CA ALA A 380 -3.67 -33.00 14.34
C ALA A 380 -4.74 -32.43 15.32
N PRO A 381 -5.78 -33.18 15.66
CA PRO A 381 -6.77 -32.71 16.61
C PRO A 381 -6.09 -32.56 17.97
N ILE A 382 -6.31 -31.39 18.60
CA ILE A 382 -5.97 -31.12 20.00
C ILE A 382 -6.81 -32.07 20.89
N ARG A 383 -6.47 -33.34 20.93
CA ARG A 383 -7.21 -34.33 21.73
C ARG A 383 -6.37 -35.39 22.43
N GLU A 384 -5.05 -35.28 22.54
CA GLU A 384 -4.26 -36.27 23.29
C GLU A 384 -3.19 -35.69 24.23
N TRP A 385 -3.45 -34.54 24.87
CA TRP A 385 -2.58 -34.03 25.95
C TRP A 385 -3.27 -33.98 27.33
N PHE A 386 -4.31 -34.83 27.54
CA PHE A 386 -4.95 -34.98 28.84
C PHE A 386 -5.11 -36.46 29.23
N CYS A 387 -4.03 -37.20 29.33
CA CYS A 387 -4.00 -38.47 30.04
C CYS A 387 -2.58 -38.97 30.23
N ILE A 388 -1.77 -38.28 31.07
CA ILE A 388 -0.73 -38.92 31.89
C ILE A 388 -0.45 -37.89 33.02
N ALA A 389 -1.33 -37.88 34.03
CA ALA A 389 -1.06 -37.43 35.38
C ALA A 389 -2.12 -38.07 36.27
N GLN A 390 -1.95 -39.33 36.58
CA GLN A 390 -2.34 -39.98 37.82
C GLN A 390 -1.22 -40.90 38.23
#